data_d79220726699970529bfd78f28046447
#
_entry.id   d79220726699970529bfd78f28046447
#
_cell.length_a   1.000
_cell.length_b   1.000
_cell.length_c   1.000
_cell.angle_alpha   90.00
_cell.angle_beta   90.00
_cell.angle_gamma   90.00
#
_symmetry.space_group_name_H-M   'P 1'
#
loop_
_entity.id
_entity.type
_entity.pdbx_description
1 polymer ?
#
loop_
_entity_poly.entity_id
_entity_poly.type
_entity_poly.pdbx_seq_one_letter_code
_entity_poly.pdbx_strand_id
1 'polypeptide(L)'
;GKSYKIQVANDAKSWTEGYKTEEGREGINEVFFPEEIKARYVRMLGIELGWWFGYSLWSMDVLSGTKPSEGLSDVHFLRLTLKDKEGKVVSENNYWRGNERTNFNALNQLPGVKLNVSSKLTRKNGEATIQATIGLPKSADAVAFGVRVQAVRTSDGERLLPALMNDNYFTLVPGEKKNIQITFDESLLQGGSYKLIVAPYNQNL
;
A
#
# COMPACT_ATOMS: atom_id res chain seq x y z
N GLY A 1 -21.79 9.15 16.33
CA GLY A 1 -22.46 8.76 17.59
C GLY A 1 -21.83 9.46 18.78
N LYS A 2 -22.60 9.71 19.83
CA LYS A 2 -22.11 10.40 21.03
C LYS A 2 -21.34 9.44 21.94
N SER A 3 -21.87 8.23 22.14
CA SER A 3 -21.26 7.22 22.99
C SER A 3 -21.13 5.90 22.25
N TYR A 4 -19.96 5.29 22.31
CA TYR A 4 -19.71 4.00 21.69
C TYR A 4 -18.61 3.22 22.42
N LYS A 5 -18.55 1.91 22.15
CA LYS A 5 -17.49 1.00 22.60
C LYS A 5 -16.77 0.38 21.42
N ILE A 6 -15.48 0.15 21.58
CA ILE A 6 -14.73 -0.79 20.74
C ILE A 6 -14.55 -2.08 21.54
N GLN A 7 -15.02 -3.17 20.97
CA GLN A 7 -14.98 -4.49 21.59
C GLN A 7 -14.19 -5.46 20.72
N VAL A 8 -13.54 -6.40 21.35
CA VAL A 8 -12.72 -7.44 20.72
C VAL A 8 -13.17 -8.83 21.13
N ALA A 9 -12.98 -9.81 20.25
CA ALA A 9 -13.31 -11.20 20.52
C ALA A 9 -12.44 -12.18 19.71
N ASN A 10 -12.37 -13.44 20.15
CA ASN A 10 -11.73 -14.51 19.41
C ASN A 10 -12.74 -15.46 18.73
N ASP A 11 -13.98 -15.49 19.20
CA ASP A 11 -15.06 -16.39 18.78
C ASP A 11 -16.29 -15.70 18.19
N ALA A 12 -16.25 -14.37 18.05
CA ALA A 12 -17.35 -13.49 17.64
C ALA A 12 -18.62 -13.59 18.53
N LYS A 13 -18.53 -14.20 19.71
CA LYS A 13 -19.62 -14.37 20.68
C LYS A 13 -19.29 -13.70 22.01
N SER A 14 -18.10 -13.96 22.53
CA SER A 14 -17.63 -13.48 23.83
C SER A 14 -16.83 -12.19 23.64
N TRP A 15 -17.50 -11.06 23.79
CA TRP A 15 -16.93 -9.74 23.51
C TRP A 15 -16.36 -9.11 24.78
N THR A 16 -15.10 -8.70 24.72
CA THR A 16 -14.43 -7.93 25.77
C THR A 16 -14.36 -6.47 25.34
N GLU A 17 -14.64 -5.56 26.28
CA GLU A 17 -14.49 -4.13 26.07
C GLU A 17 -13.02 -3.76 26.05
N GLY A 18 -12.55 -3.15 24.97
CA GLY A 18 -11.21 -2.60 24.86
C GLY A 18 -11.17 -1.09 25.04
N TYR A 19 -12.27 -0.41 24.67
CA TYR A 19 -12.39 1.05 24.78
C TYR A 19 -13.85 1.48 24.88
N LYS A 20 -14.11 2.53 25.65
CA LYS A 20 -15.41 3.21 25.74
C LYS A 20 -15.22 4.72 25.69
N THR A 21 -16.11 5.43 25.00
CA THR A 21 -16.20 6.88 25.06
C THR A 21 -17.65 7.34 25.17
N GLU A 22 -17.84 8.47 25.85
CA GLU A 22 -19.11 9.21 25.92
C GLU A 22 -19.04 10.54 25.18
N GLU A 23 -17.88 10.83 24.58
CA GLU A 23 -17.56 12.07 23.87
C GLU A 23 -17.13 11.80 22.41
N GLY A 24 -17.85 10.93 21.72
CA GLY A 24 -17.62 10.67 20.31
C GLY A 24 -17.79 11.92 19.46
N ARG A 25 -16.84 12.19 18.56
CA ARG A 25 -16.78 13.40 17.74
C ARG A 25 -16.97 13.09 16.28
N GLU A 26 -17.30 14.10 15.50
CA GLU A 26 -17.23 14.03 14.03
C GLU A 26 -15.79 13.94 13.55
N GLY A 27 -15.58 13.33 12.38
CA GLY A 27 -14.27 13.17 11.78
C GLY A 27 -13.54 11.91 12.25
N ILE A 28 -12.21 11.96 12.34
CA ILE A 28 -11.39 10.82 12.73
C ILE A 28 -11.35 10.73 14.25
N ASN A 29 -11.71 9.55 14.76
CA ASN A 29 -11.56 9.19 16.15
C ASN A 29 -10.47 8.13 16.24
N GLU A 30 -9.34 8.46 16.83
CA GLU A 30 -8.25 7.52 17.10
C GLU A 30 -8.45 6.91 18.49
N VAL A 31 -8.44 5.59 18.54
CA VAL A 31 -8.62 4.82 19.78
C VAL A 31 -7.37 4.00 20.02
N PHE A 32 -6.76 4.18 21.19
CA PHE A 32 -5.60 3.43 21.62
C PHE A 32 -5.97 2.50 22.75
N PHE A 33 -5.59 1.23 22.65
CA PHE A 33 -5.67 0.32 23.75
C PHE A 33 -4.44 0.51 24.65
N PRO A 34 -4.61 0.51 25.99
CA PRO A 34 -3.49 0.72 26.92
C PRO A 34 -2.48 -0.44 26.90
N GLU A 35 -2.91 -1.62 26.45
CA GLU A 35 -2.10 -2.84 26.36
C GLU A 35 -2.32 -3.52 24.99
N GLU A 36 -1.37 -4.37 24.59
CA GLU A 36 -1.51 -5.18 23.38
C GLU A 36 -2.66 -6.18 23.52
N ILE A 37 -3.61 -6.12 22.60
CA ILE A 37 -4.76 -7.02 22.55
C ILE A 37 -4.62 -7.99 21.39
N LYS A 38 -4.66 -9.29 21.65
CA LYS A 38 -4.72 -10.34 20.63
C LYS A 38 -6.17 -10.76 20.42
N ALA A 39 -6.73 -10.43 19.25
CA ALA A 39 -8.10 -10.76 18.91
C ALA A 39 -8.26 -11.04 17.41
N ARG A 40 -9.28 -11.84 17.07
CA ARG A 40 -9.64 -12.14 15.68
C ARG A 40 -10.73 -11.21 15.15
N TYR A 41 -11.52 -10.64 16.04
CA TYR A 41 -12.67 -9.79 15.70
C TYR A 41 -12.62 -8.51 16.49
N VAL A 42 -12.94 -7.41 15.80
CA VAL A 42 -13.11 -6.08 16.39
C VAL A 42 -14.46 -5.56 15.93
N ARG A 43 -15.20 -4.91 16.83
CA ARG A 43 -16.43 -4.20 16.46
C ARG A 43 -16.57 -2.87 17.20
N MET A 44 -17.25 -1.95 16.57
CA MET A 44 -17.79 -0.76 17.21
C MET A 44 -19.24 -1.06 17.64
N LEU A 45 -19.54 -0.87 18.93
CA LEU A 45 -20.90 -0.96 19.47
C LEU A 45 -21.36 0.43 19.85
N GLY A 46 -22.36 0.95 19.15
CA GLY A 46 -23.02 2.20 19.50
C GLY A 46 -23.85 2.08 20.78
N ILE A 47 -23.80 3.07 21.66
CA ILE A 47 -24.53 3.10 22.93
C ILE A 47 -25.54 4.24 22.91
N GLU A 48 -25.12 5.46 22.59
CA GLU A 48 -25.95 6.65 22.55
C GLU A 48 -25.75 7.40 21.24
N LEU A 49 -26.85 7.73 20.58
CA LEU A 49 -26.85 8.51 19.35
C LEU A 49 -26.49 9.97 19.65
N GLY A 50 -25.62 10.56 18.87
CA GLY A 50 -25.35 12.00 18.95
C GLY A 50 -26.47 12.84 18.35
N TRP A 51 -27.16 12.31 17.33
CA TRP A 51 -28.24 12.91 16.57
C TRP A 51 -29.22 11.83 16.12
N TRP A 52 -30.39 12.21 15.68
CA TRP A 52 -31.47 11.32 15.25
C TRP A 52 -31.18 10.49 13.99
N PHE A 53 -30.13 10.82 13.23
CA PHE A 53 -29.68 10.05 12.06
C PHE A 53 -28.95 8.73 12.37
N GLY A 54 -28.62 8.43 13.61
CA GLY A 54 -27.92 7.21 13.99
C GLY A 54 -26.38 7.34 13.97
N TYR A 55 -25.73 6.20 13.88
CA TYR A 55 -24.27 6.12 13.74
C TYR A 55 -23.89 6.11 12.25
N SER A 56 -22.92 6.91 11.87
CA SER A 56 -22.30 6.88 10.56
C SER A 56 -20.83 6.53 10.74
N LEU A 57 -20.40 5.42 10.12
CA LEU A 57 -19.03 4.96 10.11
C LEU A 57 -18.61 4.79 8.64
N TRP A 58 -17.66 5.62 8.18
CA TRP A 58 -17.18 5.58 6.80
C TRP A 58 -16.11 4.52 6.62
N SER A 59 -15.24 4.35 7.62
CA SER A 59 -14.24 3.30 7.67
C SER A 59 -13.88 3.00 9.13
N MET A 60 -13.37 1.80 9.36
CA MET A 60 -12.73 1.41 10.62
C MET A 60 -11.43 0.69 10.28
N ASP A 61 -10.32 1.33 10.62
CA ASP A 61 -8.98 0.78 10.42
C ASP A 61 -8.46 0.26 11.75
N VAL A 62 -7.98 -0.97 11.75
CA VAL A 62 -7.33 -1.58 12.92
C VAL A 62 -5.83 -1.61 12.64
N LEU A 63 -5.08 -0.90 13.44
CA LEU A 63 -3.64 -0.78 13.30
C LEU A 63 -2.95 -1.53 14.45
N SER A 64 -1.84 -2.18 14.17
CA SER A 64 -0.98 -2.77 15.20
C SER A 64 0.20 -1.82 15.48
N GLY A 65 0.52 -1.61 16.74
CA GLY A 65 1.70 -0.84 17.14
C GLY A 65 1.42 0.30 18.12
N THR A 66 2.48 0.95 18.56
CA THR A 66 2.45 2.18 19.35
C THR A 66 1.86 3.32 18.54
N LYS A 67 1.39 4.36 19.23
CA LYS A 67 0.80 5.58 18.65
C LYS A 67 1.55 6.00 17.37
N PRO A 68 0.93 5.94 16.18
CA PRO A 68 1.64 6.12 14.92
C PRO A 68 2.26 7.51 14.75
N SER A 69 1.87 8.49 15.57
CA SER A 69 2.22 9.90 15.40
C SER A 69 3.40 10.40 16.24
N GLU A 70 3.90 9.63 17.20
CA GLU A 70 5.05 10.06 18.00
C GLU A 70 6.38 9.65 17.33
N GLY A 71 7.17 10.64 16.93
CA GLY A 71 8.50 10.43 16.32
C GLY A 71 8.49 10.11 14.83
N LEU A 72 7.33 10.18 14.16
CA LEU A 72 7.26 10.03 12.71
C LEU A 72 7.52 11.36 11.98
N SER A 73 8.07 11.26 10.77
CA SER A 73 8.22 12.41 9.87
C SER A 73 6.86 12.94 9.40
N ASP A 74 6.84 14.18 8.89
CA ASP A 74 5.62 14.84 8.41
C ASP A 74 4.84 14.02 7.40
N VAL A 75 5.54 13.27 6.56
CA VAL A 75 4.95 12.21 5.74
C VAL A 75 5.67 10.90 6.03
N HIS A 76 4.90 9.85 6.26
CA HIS A 76 5.41 8.52 6.57
C HIS A 76 4.65 7.44 5.81
N PHE A 77 5.28 6.26 5.71
CA PHE A 77 4.71 5.11 5.01
C PHE A 77 4.28 4.05 6.02
N LEU A 78 3.07 3.53 5.85
CA LEU A 78 2.52 2.44 6.64
C LEU A 78 2.35 1.23 5.73
N ARG A 79 2.96 0.10 6.10
CA ARG A 79 2.77 -1.18 5.43
C ARG A 79 2.04 -2.14 6.33
N LEU A 80 0.90 -2.64 5.87
CA LEU A 80 0.15 -3.71 6.51
C LEU A 80 0.41 -5.02 5.77
N THR A 81 0.89 -6.02 6.49
CA THR A 81 1.22 -7.33 5.92
C THR A 81 0.43 -8.41 6.67
N LEU A 82 -0.45 -9.10 5.97
CA LEU A 82 -1.12 -10.29 6.48
C LEU A 82 -0.30 -11.53 6.13
N LYS A 83 0.02 -12.33 7.13
CA LYS A 83 0.76 -13.59 6.97
C LYS A 83 -0.11 -14.77 7.41
N ASP A 84 0.06 -15.91 6.76
CA ASP A 84 -0.51 -17.17 7.22
C ASP A 84 0.28 -17.74 8.42
N LYS A 85 -0.16 -18.90 8.91
CA LYS A 85 0.49 -19.59 10.04
C LYS A 85 1.91 -20.08 9.76
N GLU A 86 2.28 -20.24 8.49
CA GLU A 86 3.63 -20.57 8.04
C GLU A 86 4.52 -19.34 7.85
N GLY A 87 3.98 -18.11 8.07
CA GLY A 87 4.68 -16.84 7.89
C GLY A 87 4.73 -16.33 6.45
N LYS A 88 4.02 -16.96 5.52
CA LYS A 88 3.91 -16.54 4.14
C LYS A 88 2.98 -15.34 4.03
N VAL A 89 3.37 -14.34 3.26
CA VAL A 89 2.54 -13.16 3.00
C VAL A 89 1.33 -13.56 2.14
N VAL A 90 0.14 -13.31 2.67
CA VAL A 90 -1.16 -13.56 2.03
C VAL A 90 -1.69 -12.28 1.39
N SER A 91 -1.47 -11.14 2.04
CA SER A 91 -1.88 -9.82 1.55
C SER A 91 -0.94 -8.75 2.07
N GLU A 92 -0.75 -7.71 1.27
CA GLU A 92 0.04 -6.55 1.65
C GLU A 92 -0.61 -5.28 1.11
N ASN A 93 -0.68 -4.25 1.94
CA ASN A 93 -1.14 -2.92 1.57
C ASN A 93 -0.13 -1.87 2.03
N ASN A 94 0.12 -0.90 1.18
CA ASN A 94 0.99 0.23 1.47
C ASN A 94 0.18 1.52 1.47
N TYR A 95 0.37 2.32 2.50
CA TYR A 95 -0.26 3.63 2.66
C TYR A 95 0.83 4.67 2.89
N TRP A 96 0.56 5.90 2.49
CA TRP A 96 1.31 7.08 2.90
C TRP A 96 0.37 8.00 3.68
N ARG A 97 0.86 8.57 4.75
CA ARG A 97 0.11 9.45 5.63
C ARG A 97 0.91 10.70 5.95
N GLY A 98 0.24 11.81 6.08
CA GLY A 98 0.80 13.04 6.63
C GLY A 98 0.39 13.22 8.09
N ASN A 99 1.18 13.91 8.88
CA ASN A 99 0.81 14.35 10.22
C ASN A 99 -0.37 15.31 10.16
N GLU A 100 -0.42 16.17 9.14
CA GLU A 100 -1.57 16.96 8.77
C GLU A 100 -2.31 16.30 7.60
N ARG A 101 -3.64 16.30 7.66
CA ARG A 101 -4.53 15.53 6.78
C ARG A 101 -4.35 15.78 5.28
N THR A 102 -3.79 16.92 4.90
CA THR A 102 -3.70 17.35 3.50
C THR A 102 -2.30 17.80 3.06
N ASN A 103 -1.30 17.75 3.97
CA ASN A 103 0.04 18.20 3.65
C ASN A 103 0.95 17.02 3.32
N PHE A 104 1.20 16.80 2.04
CA PHE A 104 2.11 15.79 1.51
C PHE A 104 3.36 16.38 0.85
N ASN A 105 3.66 17.65 1.10
CA ASN A 105 4.80 18.34 0.46
C ASN A 105 6.14 17.66 0.72
N ALA A 106 6.28 16.99 1.86
CA ALA A 106 7.49 16.24 2.19
C ALA A 106 7.78 15.06 1.22
N LEU A 107 6.78 14.56 0.47
CA LEU A 107 7.03 13.58 -0.58
C LEU A 107 7.93 14.13 -1.70
N ASN A 108 7.88 15.43 -1.97
CA ASN A 108 8.73 16.08 -2.98
C ASN A 108 10.19 16.22 -2.51
N GLN A 109 10.45 15.98 -1.22
CA GLN A 109 11.78 16.07 -0.60
C GLN A 109 12.39 14.68 -0.37
N LEU A 110 11.69 13.60 -0.80
CA LEU A 110 12.25 12.25 -0.69
C LEU A 110 13.56 12.17 -1.47
N PRO A 111 14.62 11.61 -0.87
CA PRO A 111 15.87 11.39 -1.58
C PRO A 111 15.64 10.56 -2.85
N GLY A 112 16.33 10.92 -3.92
CA GLY A 112 16.27 10.17 -5.17
C GLY A 112 16.87 8.78 -5.01
N VAL A 113 16.26 7.79 -5.65
CA VAL A 113 16.72 6.40 -5.58
C VAL A 113 16.94 5.81 -6.96
N LYS A 114 17.88 4.87 -7.06
CA LYS A 114 18.19 4.12 -8.27
C LYS A 114 17.72 2.68 -8.14
N LEU A 115 16.92 2.22 -9.10
CA LEU A 115 16.40 0.87 -9.14
C LEU A 115 17.29 -0.04 -10.00
N ASN A 116 17.44 -1.31 -9.58
CA ASN A 116 17.97 -2.38 -10.38
C ASN A 116 16.83 -3.04 -11.13
N VAL A 117 16.95 -3.13 -12.46
CA VAL A 117 15.92 -3.72 -13.33
C VAL A 117 16.54 -4.80 -14.18
N SER A 118 15.93 -5.98 -14.16
CA SER A 118 16.20 -7.05 -15.11
C SER A 118 14.89 -7.54 -15.71
N SER A 119 14.93 -7.96 -16.97
CA SER A 119 13.72 -8.46 -17.64
C SER A 119 14.02 -9.48 -18.72
N LYS A 120 13.04 -10.32 -19.02
CA LYS A 120 13.06 -11.32 -20.08
C LYS A 120 11.75 -11.30 -20.82
N LEU A 121 11.81 -11.33 -22.17
CA LEU A 121 10.66 -11.48 -23.05
C LEU A 121 10.48 -12.93 -23.45
N THR A 122 9.25 -13.42 -23.41
CA THR A 122 8.81 -14.68 -24.00
C THR A 122 7.70 -14.41 -25.01
N ARG A 123 7.66 -15.17 -26.08
CA ARG A 123 6.63 -15.08 -27.13
C ARG A 123 5.97 -16.44 -27.30
N LYS A 124 4.65 -16.45 -27.35
CA LYS A 124 3.88 -17.70 -27.52
C LYS A 124 2.51 -17.39 -28.11
N ASN A 125 2.18 -18.02 -29.24
CA ASN A 125 0.85 -17.95 -29.88
C ASN A 125 0.34 -16.52 -30.15
N GLY A 126 1.24 -15.61 -30.60
CA GLY A 126 0.89 -14.21 -30.87
C GLY A 126 0.86 -13.31 -29.63
N GLU A 127 1.11 -13.87 -28.45
CA GLU A 127 1.22 -13.12 -27.21
C GLU A 127 2.68 -12.95 -26.80
N ALA A 128 3.03 -11.76 -26.36
CA ALA A 128 4.33 -11.43 -25.78
C ALA A 128 4.18 -11.16 -24.28
N THR A 129 5.03 -11.81 -23.47
CA THR A 129 5.06 -11.63 -22.02
C THR A 129 6.45 -11.21 -21.57
N ILE A 130 6.53 -10.06 -20.90
CA ILE A 130 7.73 -9.57 -20.22
C ILE A 130 7.65 -9.96 -18.76
N GLN A 131 8.64 -10.70 -18.27
CA GLN A 131 8.89 -10.95 -16.85
C GLN A 131 10.00 -10.01 -16.40
N ALA A 132 9.69 -9.09 -15.50
CA ALA A 132 10.64 -8.11 -14.97
C ALA A 132 10.82 -8.29 -13.46
N THR A 133 12.06 -8.16 -12.99
CA THR A 133 12.38 -8.03 -11.57
C THR A 133 12.94 -6.65 -11.32
N ILE A 134 12.27 -5.90 -10.45
CA ILE A 134 12.61 -4.53 -10.07
C ILE A 134 13.02 -4.54 -8.60
N GLY A 135 14.20 -4.07 -8.28
CA GLY A 135 14.74 -4.10 -6.93
C GLY A 135 15.30 -2.76 -6.47
N LEU A 136 15.10 -2.45 -5.20
CA LEU A 136 15.75 -1.34 -4.53
C LEU A 136 16.94 -1.87 -3.73
N PRO A 137 18.18 -1.35 -3.94
CA PRO A 137 19.36 -1.79 -3.18
C PRO A 137 19.17 -1.61 -1.67
N LYS A 138 19.78 -2.48 -0.85
CA LYS A 138 19.80 -2.33 0.62
C LYS A 138 20.44 -1.03 1.09
N SER A 139 21.37 -0.50 0.29
CA SER A 139 22.09 0.75 0.56
C SER A 139 21.32 2.01 0.17
N ALA A 140 20.07 1.88 -0.28
CA ALA A 140 19.26 3.05 -0.59
C ALA A 140 18.83 3.77 0.70
N ASP A 141 18.91 5.10 0.69
CA ASP A 141 18.61 5.95 1.86
C ASP A 141 17.12 6.29 2.00
N ALA A 142 16.31 5.89 1.03
CA ALA A 142 14.87 6.12 1.01
C ALA A 142 14.11 4.99 0.33
N VAL A 143 12.80 4.99 0.50
CA VAL A 143 11.88 4.12 -0.24
C VAL A 143 11.82 4.53 -1.71
N ALA A 144 11.59 3.60 -2.62
CA ALA A 144 11.18 3.90 -3.98
C ALA A 144 9.66 4.04 -4.02
N PHE A 145 9.17 5.26 -3.99
CA PHE A 145 7.74 5.54 -3.90
C PHE A 145 7.07 5.56 -5.28
N GLY A 146 5.89 4.95 -5.38
CA GLY A 146 5.05 5.02 -6.57
C GLY A 146 5.75 4.60 -7.86
N VAL A 147 6.47 3.48 -7.84
CA VAL A 147 7.27 2.99 -8.98
C VAL A 147 6.34 2.70 -10.16
N ARG A 148 6.46 3.52 -11.20
CA ARG A 148 5.75 3.35 -12.47
C ARG A 148 6.58 2.47 -13.41
N VAL A 149 5.92 1.50 -14.03
CA VAL A 149 6.51 0.62 -15.05
C VAL A 149 5.78 0.81 -16.38
N GLN A 150 6.52 1.00 -17.45
CA GLN A 150 6.00 1.09 -18.81
C GLN A 150 6.85 0.24 -19.75
N ALA A 151 6.20 -0.51 -20.63
CA ALA A 151 6.85 -1.17 -21.74
C ALA A 151 6.67 -0.31 -23.00
N VAL A 152 7.77 0.00 -23.68
CA VAL A 152 7.78 0.76 -24.93
C VAL A 152 8.51 -0.01 -26.01
N ARG A 153 8.14 0.19 -27.25
CA ARG A 153 8.86 -0.32 -28.42
C ARG A 153 10.20 0.41 -28.56
N THR A 154 11.25 -0.33 -28.83
CA THR A 154 12.61 0.25 -28.89
C THR A 154 12.83 1.16 -30.08
N SER A 155 12.14 0.92 -31.21
CA SER A 155 12.35 1.64 -32.47
C SER A 155 11.89 3.10 -32.43
N ASP A 156 10.80 3.40 -31.72
CA ASP A 156 10.12 4.71 -31.74
C ASP A 156 9.69 5.20 -30.37
N GLY A 157 9.84 4.39 -29.32
CA GLY A 157 9.43 4.74 -27.97
C GLY A 157 7.93 4.65 -27.71
N GLU A 158 7.14 4.18 -28.68
CA GLU A 158 5.70 4.02 -28.53
C GLU A 158 5.37 2.98 -27.43
N ARG A 159 4.35 3.29 -26.65
CA ARG A 159 3.88 2.41 -25.58
C ARG A 159 3.25 1.14 -26.16
N LEU A 160 3.61 0.00 -25.62
CA LEU A 160 3.01 -1.29 -25.97
C LEU A 160 1.65 -1.41 -25.28
N LEU A 161 0.61 -0.92 -25.92
CA LEU A 161 -0.77 -0.92 -25.39
C LEU A 161 -1.76 -1.45 -26.44
N PRO A 162 -2.82 -2.19 -26.01
CA PRO A 162 -3.16 -2.52 -24.62
C PRO A 162 -2.21 -3.55 -24.02
N ALA A 163 -1.96 -3.45 -22.71
CA ALA A 163 -1.15 -4.40 -21.98
C ALA A 163 -1.79 -4.72 -20.60
N LEU A 164 -1.73 -5.98 -20.21
CA LEU A 164 -2.13 -6.42 -18.87
C LEU A 164 -0.89 -6.48 -17.97
N MET A 165 -1.00 -5.91 -16.78
CA MET A 165 0.04 -5.94 -15.76
C MET A 165 -0.52 -6.52 -14.46
N ASN A 166 0.28 -7.32 -13.77
CA ASN A 166 -0.11 -7.84 -12.45
C ASN A 166 -0.03 -6.76 -11.36
N ASP A 167 0.82 -5.73 -11.53
CA ASP A 167 0.91 -4.59 -10.61
C ASP A 167 1.61 -3.39 -11.28
N ASN A 168 1.38 -2.18 -10.75
CA ASN A 168 2.05 -0.94 -11.14
C ASN A 168 1.91 0.10 -10.02
N TYR A 169 2.73 1.16 -10.02
CA TYR A 169 2.72 2.22 -8.99
C TYR A 169 2.93 1.70 -7.56
N PHE A 170 3.76 0.70 -7.39
CA PHE A 170 4.09 0.08 -6.11
C PHE A 170 5.23 0.80 -5.38
N THR A 171 5.37 0.54 -4.09
CA THR A 171 6.45 1.08 -3.26
C THR A 171 7.40 -0.04 -2.84
N LEU A 172 8.72 0.22 -2.92
CA LEU A 172 9.75 -0.69 -2.41
C LEU A 172 10.49 -0.03 -1.24
N VAL A 173 10.75 -0.80 -0.19
CA VAL A 173 11.72 -0.41 0.84
C VAL A 173 13.11 -0.94 0.50
N PRO A 174 14.20 -0.36 1.08
CA PRO A 174 15.57 -0.81 0.82
C PRO A 174 15.76 -2.32 0.99
N GLY A 175 16.30 -2.96 -0.04
CA GLY A 175 16.53 -4.41 -0.10
C GLY A 175 15.41 -5.24 -0.72
N GLU A 176 14.27 -4.64 -1.02
CA GLU A 176 13.15 -5.36 -1.63
C GLU A 176 13.26 -5.51 -3.14
N LYS A 177 12.56 -6.53 -3.63
CA LYS A 177 12.38 -6.81 -5.06
C LYS A 177 10.92 -7.12 -5.33
N LYS A 178 10.43 -6.70 -6.51
CA LYS A 178 9.10 -7.02 -7.02
C LYS A 178 9.17 -7.60 -8.41
N ASN A 179 8.40 -8.64 -8.65
CA ASN A 179 8.25 -9.26 -9.96
C ASN A 179 7.03 -8.70 -10.64
N ILE A 180 7.21 -8.16 -11.84
CA ILE A 180 6.16 -7.59 -12.68
C ILE A 180 6.04 -8.43 -13.95
N GLN A 181 4.83 -8.82 -14.26
CA GLN A 181 4.48 -9.45 -15.52
C GLN A 181 3.70 -8.48 -16.37
N ILE A 182 4.10 -8.32 -17.63
CA ILE A 182 3.43 -7.48 -18.62
C ILE A 182 3.12 -8.34 -19.83
N THR A 183 1.85 -8.47 -20.18
CA THR A 183 1.38 -9.28 -21.30
C THR A 183 0.66 -8.41 -22.32
N PHE A 184 1.00 -8.56 -23.58
CA PHE A 184 0.45 -7.77 -24.70
C PHE A 184 0.50 -8.55 -26.02
N ASP A 185 -0.19 -8.08 -27.06
CA ASP A 185 -0.15 -8.66 -28.40
C ASP A 185 1.25 -8.50 -29.01
N GLU A 186 1.85 -9.61 -29.47
CA GLU A 186 3.21 -9.62 -30.04
C GLU A 186 3.34 -8.68 -31.25
N SER A 187 2.29 -8.48 -32.03
CA SER A 187 2.29 -7.59 -33.21
C SER A 187 2.66 -6.14 -32.86
N LEU A 188 2.42 -5.70 -31.60
CA LEU A 188 2.81 -4.37 -31.13
C LEU A 188 4.33 -4.14 -31.16
N LEU A 189 5.13 -5.19 -31.17
CA LEU A 189 6.58 -5.07 -31.31
C LEU A 189 7.00 -4.78 -32.76
N GLN A 190 6.15 -5.01 -33.76
CA GLN A 190 6.45 -4.84 -35.19
C GLN A 190 7.75 -5.54 -35.61
N GLY A 191 7.99 -6.75 -35.09
CA GLY A 191 9.21 -7.53 -35.31
C GLY A 191 10.43 -7.05 -34.52
N GLY A 192 10.32 -5.93 -33.80
CA GLY A 192 11.41 -5.34 -33.00
C GLY A 192 11.50 -5.85 -31.57
N SER A 193 12.04 -5.01 -30.71
CA SER A 193 12.27 -5.27 -29.28
C SER A 193 11.58 -4.25 -28.38
N TYR A 194 11.66 -4.45 -27.09
CA TYR A 194 11.08 -3.59 -26.07
C TYR A 194 12.16 -2.94 -25.20
N LYS A 195 11.78 -1.87 -24.54
CA LYS A 195 12.50 -1.25 -23.43
C LYS A 195 11.51 -1.05 -22.26
N LEU A 196 11.96 -1.31 -21.04
CA LEU A 196 11.22 -0.93 -19.84
C LEU A 196 11.66 0.46 -19.39
N ILE A 197 10.68 1.32 -19.14
CA ILE A 197 10.84 2.58 -18.43
C ILE A 197 10.31 2.32 -17.01
N VAL A 198 11.22 2.35 -16.03
CA VAL A 198 10.90 2.12 -14.63
C VAL A 198 11.32 3.35 -13.86
N ALA A 199 10.33 4.06 -13.31
CA ALA A 199 10.53 5.37 -12.69
C ALA A 199 9.80 5.44 -11.34
N PRO A 200 10.50 5.51 -10.20
CA PRO A 200 9.91 5.90 -8.92
C PRO A 200 9.53 7.37 -8.96
N TYR A 201 8.56 7.78 -8.13
CA TYR A 201 8.19 9.20 -7.97
C TYR A 201 9.41 10.04 -7.56
N ASN A 202 10.23 9.53 -6.65
CA ASN A 202 11.46 10.14 -6.17
C ASN A 202 12.70 9.67 -6.95
N GLN A 203 12.66 9.76 -8.27
CA GLN A 203 13.89 9.57 -9.06
C GLN A 203 14.73 10.86 -9.07
N ASN A 204 16.04 10.71 -9.09
CA ASN A 204 16.91 11.85 -9.41
C ASN A 204 16.62 12.24 -10.86
N LEU A 205 16.12 13.45 -11.06
CA LEU A 205 16.00 14.12 -12.35
C LEU A 205 17.36 14.57 -12.84
#